data_99bc2f57ecc4357bfc1e8345ab76334f
#
_entry.id   99bc2f57ecc4357bfc1e8345ab76334f
#
_cell.length_a   1.000
_cell.length_b   1.000
_cell.length_c   1.000
_cell.angle_alpha   90.00
_cell.angle_beta   90.00
_cell.angle_gamma   90.00
#
_symmetry.space_group_name_H-M   'P 1'
#
loop_
_entity.id
_entity.type
_entity.pdbx_description
1 polymer ?
#
loop_
_entity_poly.entity_id
_entity_poly.type
_entity_poly.pdbx_seq_one_letter_code
_entity_poly.pdbx_strand_id
1 'polypeptide(L)'
;MTRARLRATVVLAGLVLLAGHWLAPRVPPAAILYLSIAWIVAAGYLLYAAFLVLRTLAGRAVAGIVVVVLAQLPLALTAIPVSPSVAVQLPCPRNWGWLPTWLLRPSPMGAVSFSVGNTRVKVCYGRPASRGRRMIGGKYVPFGRLWRTGANEPTTIISTGALDIAGIGVPAGRSSLYTVPGPETWEVILNRSTSQWGIESEYSDVVKALELGRAILPSDAVTPPLERLTLFVDPEAPASSHRVALLLRWESTQVRIPISPASR
;
A
#
# COMPACT_ATOMS: atom_id res chain seq x y z
N MET A 1 -19.99 37.63 -9.74
CA MET A 1 -20.54 36.42 -9.07
C MET A 1 -21.13 36.83 -7.75
N THR A 2 -22.38 36.48 -7.45
CA THR A 2 -23.02 36.82 -6.18
C THR A 2 -22.39 36.04 -5.01
N ARG A 3 -22.40 36.60 -3.79
CA ARG A 3 -21.86 35.92 -2.58
C ARG A 3 -22.50 34.53 -2.35
N ALA A 4 -23.79 34.38 -2.71
CA ALA A 4 -24.49 33.11 -2.58
C ALA A 4 -23.94 32.05 -3.56
N ARG A 5 -23.71 32.42 -4.83
CA ARG A 5 -23.13 31.53 -5.85
C ARG A 5 -21.69 31.10 -5.45
N LEU A 6 -20.90 32.04 -4.93
CA LEU A 6 -19.55 31.70 -4.44
C LEU A 6 -19.58 30.67 -3.31
N ARG A 7 -20.46 30.86 -2.32
CA ARG A 7 -20.63 29.90 -1.20
C ARG A 7 -21.07 28.53 -1.70
N ALA A 8 -22.06 28.46 -2.59
CA ALA A 8 -22.53 27.18 -3.14
C ALA A 8 -21.43 26.43 -3.89
N THR A 9 -20.62 27.13 -4.67
CA THR A 9 -19.55 26.51 -5.45
C THR A 9 -18.39 26.05 -4.57
N VAL A 10 -18.06 26.78 -3.50
CA VAL A 10 -17.04 26.35 -2.51
C VAL A 10 -17.50 25.08 -1.79
N VAL A 11 -18.76 25.01 -1.38
CA VAL A 11 -19.35 23.82 -0.76
C VAL A 11 -19.32 22.63 -1.72
N LEU A 12 -19.72 22.84 -2.97
CA LEU A 12 -19.70 21.78 -4.00
C LEU A 12 -18.28 21.27 -4.27
N ALA A 13 -17.30 22.15 -4.40
CA ALA A 13 -15.92 21.76 -4.60
C ALA A 13 -15.36 20.99 -3.38
N GLY A 14 -15.71 21.40 -2.16
CA GLY A 14 -15.36 20.67 -0.94
C GLY A 14 -15.97 19.26 -0.91
N LEU A 15 -17.24 19.11 -1.31
CA LEU A 15 -17.91 17.82 -1.41
C LEU A 15 -17.27 16.91 -2.47
N VAL A 16 -16.87 17.46 -3.62
CA VAL A 16 -16.14 16.71 -4.67
C VAL A 16 -14.80 16.21 -4.15
N LEU A 17 -14.07 17.03 -3.41
CA LEU A 17 -12.80 16.61 -2.81
C LEU A 17 -13.00 15.50 -1.78
N LEU A 18 -13.99 15.60 -0.90
CA LEU A 18 -14.32 14.57 0.09
C LEU A 18 -14.79 13.27 -0.57
N ALA A 19 -15.67 13.36 -1.56
CA ALA A 19 -16.15 12.20 -2.31
C ALA A 19 -15.01 11.51 -3.07
N GLY A 20 -14.14 12.29 -3.73
CA GLY A 20 -12.96 11.77 -4.42
C GLY A 20 -12.02 11.03 -3.48
N HIS A 21 -11.82 11.57 -2.28
CA HIS A 21 -11.02 10.92 -1.23
C HIS A 21 -11.61 9.56 -0.78
N TRP A 22 -12.92 9.52 -0.61
CA TRP A 22 -13.62 8.30 -0.19
C TRP A 22 -13.72 7.25 -1.30
N LEU A 23 -13.83 7.69 -2.55
CA LEU A 23 -13.95 6.83 -3.73
C LEU A 23 -12.58 6.32 -4.24
N ALA A 24 -11.50 7.10 -4.09
CA ALA A 24 -10.18 6.78 -4.64
C ALA A 24 -9.71 5.32 -4.38
N PRO A 25 -9.85 4.76 -3.16
CA PRO A 25 -9.45 3.38 -2.90
C PRO A 25 -10.40 2.31 -3.50
N ARG A 26 -11.55 2.73 -4.06
CA ARG A 26 -12.62 1.84 -4.53
C ARG A 26 -12.76 1.80 -6.06
N VAL A 27 -11.98 2.62 -6.77
CA VAL A 27 -12.07 2.70 -8.23
C VAL A 27 -10.92 1.99 -8.93
N PRO A 28 -11.17 1.44 -10.13
CA PRO A 28 -10.11 0.80 -10.92
C PRO A 28 -9.01 1.81 -11.31
N PRO A 29 -7.76 1.34 -11.50
CA PRO A 29 -6.62 2.21 -11.80
C PRO A 29 -6.83 3.16 -12.99
N ALA A 30 -7.57 2.73 -14.00
CA ALA A 30 -7.89 3.57 -15.16
C ALA A 30 -8.77 4.77 -14.81
N ALA A 31 -9.62 4.67 -13.79
CA ALA A 31 -10.49 5.76 -13.35
C ALA A 31 -9.77 6.71 -12.37
N ILE A 32 -8.64 6.32 -11.79
CA ILE A 32 -7.85 7.16 -10.89
C ILE A 32 -7.36 8.42 -11.61
N LEU A 33 -7.00 8.31 -12.90
CA LEU A 33 -6.57 9.46 -13.70
C LEU A 33 -7.66 10.52 -13.78
N TYR A 34 -8.91 10.12 -14.07
CA TYR A 34 -10.05 11.04 -14.17
C TYR A 34 -10.38 11.67 -12.82
N LEU A 35 -10.30 10.88 -11.73
CA LEU A 35 -10.47 11.40 -10.38
C LEU A 35 -9.38 12.40 -10.01
N SER A 36 -8.13 12.15 -10.40
CA SER A 36 -7.01 13.06 -10.17
C SER A 36 -7.20 14.38 -10.91
N ILE A 37 -7.66 14.34 -12.18
CA ILE A 37 -7.98 15.54 -12.96
C ILE A 37 -9.12 16.32 -12.29
N ALA A 38 -10.20 15.64 -11.92
CA ALA A 38 -11.33 16.28 -11.22
C ALA A 38 -10.88 16.93 -9.89
N TRP A 39 -9.97 16.28 -9.18
CA TRP A 39 -9.37 16.78 -7.94
C TRP A 39 -8.52 18.03 -8.17
N ILE A 40 -7.66 18.04 -9.19
CA ILE A 40 -6.82 19.18 -9.54
C ILE A 40 -7.69 20.36 -9.94
N VAL A 41 -8.73 20.13 -10.73
CA VAL A 41 -9.69 21.17 -11.14
C VAL A 41 -10.45 21.72 -9.93
N ALA A 42 -10.94 20.86 -9.05
CA ALA A 42 -11.63 21.28 -7.83
C ALA A 42 -10.71 22.05 -6.87
N ALA A 43 -9.47 21.60 -6.69
CA ALA A 43 -8.46 22.28 -5.88
C ALA A 43 -8.08 23.64 -6.49
N GLY A 44 -7.86 23.72 -7.80
CA GLY A 44 -7.60 24.97 -8.51
C GLY A 44 -8.76 25.97 -8.39
N TYR A 45 -9.99 25.48 -8.48
CA TYR A 45 -11.18 26.31 -8.28
C TYR A 45 -11.29 26.84 -6.84
N LEU A 46 -10.99 26.01 -5.83
CA LEU A 46 -10.96 26.46 -4.43
C LEU A 46 -9.88 27.51 -4.18
N LEU A 47 -8.70 27.36 -4.76
CA LEU A 47 -7.63 28.36 -4.69
C LEU A 47 -8.05 29.68 -5.36
N TYR A 48 -8.72 29.62 -6.51
CA TYR A 48 -9.28 30.80 -7.19
C TYR A 48 -10.38 31.46 -6.36
N ALA A 49 -11.30 30.67 -5.80
CA ALA A 49 -12.36 31.18 -4.93
C ALA A 49 -11.77 31.80 -3.65
N ALA A 50 -10.73 31.19 -3.08
CA ALA A 50 -10.00 31.72 -1.94
C ALA A 50 -9.32 33.06 -2.29
N PHE A 51 -8.69 33.16 -3.46
CA PHE A 51 -8.08 34.41 -3.96
C PHE A 51 -9.13 35.54 -4.12
N LEU A 52 -10.32 35.22 -4.65
CA LEU A 52 -11.42 36.19 -4.77
C LEU A 52 -11.96 36.64 -3.41
N VAL A 53 -11.99 35.75 -2.42
CA VAL A 53 -12.45 36.04 -1.06
C VAL A 53 -11.40 36.87 -0.31
N LEU A 54 -10.10 36.64 -0.54
CA LEU A 54 -8.98 37.44 0.02
C LEU A 54 -9.08 38.93 -0.33
N ARG A 55 -9.63 39.24 -1.52
CA ARG A 55 -9.89 40.63 -1.92
C ARG A 55 -11.02 41.31 -1.12
N THR A 56 -11.85 40.53 -0.41
CA THR A 56 -13.08 41.02 0.22
C THR A 56 -13.20 40.82 1.73
N LEU A 57 -12.38 39.94 2.33
CA LEU A 57 -12.41 39.60 3.76
C LEU A 57 -11.02 39.35 4.29
N ALA A 58 -10.61 40.09 5.31
CA ALA A 58 -9.29 39.95 5.95
C ALA A 58 -9.06 38.53 6.53
N GLY A 59 -8.19 37.81 5.94
CA GLY A 59 -7.07 37.01 6.46
C GLY A 59 -7.33 35.67 7.15
N ARG A 60 -8.33 35.43 7.96
CA ARG A 60 -8.34 34.24 8.84
C ARG A 60 -9.05 32.99 8.30
N ALA A 61 -10.15 33.15 7.60
CA ALA A 61 -10.90 32.02 7.02
C ALA A 61 -10.19 31.38 5.81
N VAL A 62 -9.40 32.16 5.09
CA VAL A 62 -8.71 31.76 3.88
C VAL A 62 -7.46 30.94 4.17
N ALA A 63 -6.73 31.25 5.22
CA ALA A 63 -5.61 30.43 5.67
C ALA A 63 -6.05 28.98 5.95
N GLY A 64 -7.25 28.80 6.53
CA GLY A 64 -7.81 27.47 6.77
C GLY A 64 -8.10 26.68 5.46
N ILE A 65 -8.68 27.33 4.45
CA ILE A 65 -8.99 26.68 3.16
C ILE A 65 -7.70 26.34 2.41
N VAL A 66 -6.71 27.22 2.38
CA VAL A 66 -5.41 26.97 1.75
C VAL A 66 -4.69 25.82 2.45
N VAL A 67 -4.72 25.75 3.78
CA VAL A 67 -4.13 24.62 4.53
C VAL A 67 -4.83 23.31 4.19
N VAL A 68 -6.15 23.28 4.11
CA VAL A 68 -6.92 22.07 3.74
C VAL A 68 -6.57 21.64 2.31
N VAL A 69 -6.50 22.55 1.35
CA VAL A 69 -6.17 22.23 -0.04
C VAL A 69 -4.72 21.74 -0.16
N LEU A 70 -3.77 22.41 0.51
CA LEU A 70 -2.37 21.98 0.52
C LEU A 70 -2.18 20.64 1.23
N ALA A 71 -2.96 20.35 2.26
CA ALA A 71 -2.93 19.05 2.93
C ALA A 71 -3.42 17.89 2.04
N GLN A 72 -4.20 18.19 1.00
CA GLN A 72 -4.69 17.20 0.02
C GLN A 72 -3.71 16.98 -1.15
N LEU A 73 -2.76 17.89 -1.37
CA LEU A 73 -1.79 17.79 -2.47
C LEU A 73 -1.00 16.47 -2.46
N PRO A 74 -0.51 15.96 -1.31
CA PRO A 74 0.16 14.66 -1.25
C PRO A 74 -0.71 13.49 -1.73
N LEU A 75 -2.02 13.55 -1.52
CA LEU A 75 -2.95 12.51 -1.95
C LEU A 75 -3.16 12.53 -3.47
N ALA A 76 -3.29 13.71 -4.06
CA ALA A 76 -3.38 13.87 -5.52
C ALA A 76 -2.12 13.36 -6.20
N LEU A 77 -0.94 13.63 -5.62
CA LEU A 77 0.35 13.14 -6.13
C LEU A 77 0.48 11.61 -6.04
N THR A 78 -0.13 10.95 -5.04
CA THR A 78 -0.12 9.48 -4.94
C THR A 78 -1.02 8.79 -5.96
N ALA A 79 -1.97 9.52 -6.54
CA ALA A 79 -2.87 9.02 -7.58
C ALA A 79 -2.25 9.08 -9.00
N ILE A 80 -1.15 9.81 -9.20
CA ILE A 80 -0.46 9.84 -10.48
C ILE A 80 0.20 8.48 -10.73
N PRO A 81 -0.03 7.84 -11.90
CA PRO A 81 0.65 6.60 -12.25
C PRO A 81 2.16 6.84 -12.32
N VAL A 82 2.87 6.37 -11.32
CA VAL A 82 4.32 6.47 -11.26
C VAL A 82 4.91 5.24 -11.93
N SER A 83 5.87 5.43 -12.84
CA SER A 83 6.56 4.30 -13.47
C SER A 83 7.20 3.39 -12.41
N PRO A 84 7.26 2.07 -12.63
CA PRO A 84 7.85 1.14 -11.66
C PRO A 84 9.30 1.49 -11.29
N SER A 85 10.07 2.03 -12.24
CA SER A 85 11.46 2.45 -12.02
C SER A 85 11.59 3.63 -11.05
N VAL A 86 10.60 4.50 -10.99
CA VAL A 86 10.52 5.58 -10.00
C VAL A 86 9.89 5.06 -8.71
N ALA A 87 8.82 4.29 -8.80
CA ALA A 87 8.09 3.79 -7.64
C ALA A 87 8.97 2.98 -6.67
N VAL A 88 9.92 2.19 -7.19
CA VAL A 88 10.86 1.40 -6.38
C VAL A 88 11.83 2.28 -5.58
N GLN A 89 12.06 3.53 -5.98
CA GLN A 89 12.94 4.48 -5.29
C GLN A 89 12.21 5.33 -4.26
N LEU A 90 10.91 5.54 -4.44
CA LEU A 90 10.10 6.36 -3.54
C LEU A 90 9.94 5.68 -2.17
N PRO A 91 9.65 6.44 -1.10
CA PRO A 91 9.24 5.87 0.17
C PRO A 91 8.06 4.88 0.01
N CYS A 92 7.94 3.94 0.93
CA CYS A 92 6.82 3.00 0.94
C CYS A 92 5.48 3.75 0.94
N PRO A 93 4.55 3.37 0.06
CA PRO A 93 3.23 4.01 0.01
C PRO A 93 2.47 3.78 1.32
N ARG A 94 1.74 4.79 1.74
CA ARG A 94 0.85 4.71 2.89
C ARG A 94 -0.55 5.06 2.41
N ASN A 95 -1.48 4.14 2.60
CA ASN A 95 -2.85 4.30 2.10
C ASN A 95 -3.72 5.19 3.00
N TRP A 96 -3.12 5.84 3.99
CA TRP A 96 -3.85 6.69 4.92
C TRP A 96 -3.59 8.17 4.62
N GLY A 97 -4.59 8.82 4.00
CA GLY A 97 -4.62 10.20 3.59
C GLY A 97 -4.00 11.20 4.57
N TRP A 98 -4.70 12.17 4.96
CA TRP A 98 -4.29 13.42 5.60
C TRP A 98 -3.94 13.36 7.11
N LEU A 99 -4.23 12.25 7.81
CA LEU A 99 -3.85 12.12 9.23
C LEU A 99 -2.37 11.77 9.39
N PRO A 100 -1.68 12.37 10.36
CA PRO A 100 -0.29 12.03 10.67
C PRO A 100 -0.21 10.58 11.16
N THR A 101 -0.02 9.68 10.22
CA THR A 101 -0.06 8.22 10.44
C THR A 101 1.02 7.74 11.41
N TRP A 102 2.10 8.52 11.62
CA TRP A 102 3.14 8.22 12.60
C TRP A 102 2.63 8.26 14.06
N LEU A 103 1.62 9.07 14.35
CA LEU A 103 0.98 9.15 15.69
C LEU A 103 0.03 7.98 15.97
N LEU A 104 -0.55 7.38 14.91
CA LEU A 104 -1.62 6.38 15.03
C LEU A 104 -1.19 4.97 14.67
N ARG A 105 0.08 4.78 14.26
CA ARG A 105 0.59 3.47 13.82
C ARG A 105 1.41 2.81 14.92
N PRO A 106 0.86 1.86 15.66
CA PRO A 106 1.62 1.06 16.62
C PRO A 106 2.63 0.12 15.93
N SER A 107 2.49 -0.10 14.62
CA SER A 107 3.39 -0.93 13.81
C SER A 107 4.12 -0.06 12.78
N PRO A 108 5.45 0.09 12.90
CA PRO A 108 6.23 0.88 11.94
C PRO A 108 6.23 0.24 10.56
N MET A 109 6.44 1.06 9.53
CA MET A 109 6.68 0.59 8.17
C MET A 109 8.09 0.02 8.04
N GLY A 110 8.22 -1.15 7.42
CA GLY A 110 9.46 -1.75 6.98
C GLY A 110 9.58 -1.77 5.47
N ALA A 111 10.79 -1.80 4.97
CA ALA A 111 11.10 -1.97 3.57
C ALA A 111 12.30 -2.89 3.37
N VAL A 112 12.23 -3.74 2.35
CA VAL A 112 13.35 -4.55 1.86
C VAL A 112 13.53 -4.22 0.39
N SER A 113 14.75 -3.92 -0.02
CA SER A 113 15.08 -3.64 -1.42
C SER A 113 16.19 -4.58 -1.88
N PHE A 114 16.01 -5.17 -3.06
CA PHE A 114 16.96 -6.11 -3.65
C PHE A 114 16.79 -6.14 -5.17
N SER A 115 17.67 -6.89 -5.84
CA SER A 115 17.57 -7.11 -7.29
C SER A 115 17.48 -8.60 -7.59
N VAL A 116 16.74 -8.94 -8.63
CA VAL A 116 16.61 -10.29 -9.18
C VAL A 116 16.94 -10.18 -10.68
N GLY A 117 18.15 -10.60 -11.06
CA GLY A 117 18.71 -10.24 -12.35
C GLY A 117 18.72 -8.70 -12.52
N ASN A 118 18.16 -8.23 -13.62
CA ASN A 118 18.06 -6.78 -13.91
C ASN A 118 16.83 -6.10 -13.30
N THR A 119 15.98 -6.85 -12.60
CA THR A 119 14.75 -6.35 -12.00
C THR A 119 15.00 -5.89 -10.58
N ARG A 120 14.79 -4.60 -10.30
CA ARG A 120 14.80 -4.05 -8.95
C ARG A 120 13.47 -4.31 -8.27
N VAL A 121 13.52 -4.75 -7.03
CA VAL A 121 12.35 -5.10 -6.23
C VAL A 121 12.42 -4.34 -4.91
N LYS A 122 11.26 -3.86 -4.47
CA LYS A 122 11.06 -3.29 -3.13
C LYS A 122 9.81 -3.89 -2.52
N VAL A 123 9.93 -4.39 -1.31
CA VAL A 123 8.82 -4.92 -0.52
C VAL A 123 8.56 -3.98 0.65
N CYS A 124 7.34 -3.45 0.72
CA CYS A 124 6.89 -2.54 1.77
C CYS A 124 5.87 -3.26 2.66
N TYR A 125 6.05 -3.23 3.97
CA TYR A 125 5.17 -3.96 4.90
C TYR A 125 5.09 -3.28 6.27
N GLY A 126 3.96 -3.42 6.95
CA GLY A 126 3.85 -3.04 8.36
C GLY A 126 4.52 -4.09 9.25
N ARG A 127 5.32 -3.65 10.24
CA ARG A 127 6.11 -4.51 11.15
C ARG A 127 5.45 -4.60 12.53
N PRO A 128 4.43 -5.44 12.73
CA PRO A 128 3.85 -5.66 14.05
C PRO A 128 4.86 -6.34 14.98
N ALA A 129 4.71 -6.07 16.28
CA ALA A 129 5.43 -6.74 17.35
C ALA A 129 4.47 -7.64 18.15
N SER A 130 4.95 -8.78 18.59
CA SER A 130 4.17 -9.74 19.40
C SER A 130 3.84 -9.20 20.78
N ARG A 131 4.76 -8.48 21.42
CA ARG A 131 4.56 -7.88 22.75
C ARG A 131 4.07 -8.93 23.78
N GLY A 132 4.74 -10.07 23.81
CA GLY A 132 4.40 -11.19 24.70
C GLY A 132 3.12 -11.96 24.32
N ARG A 133 2.47 -11.65 23.18
CA ARG A 133 1.28 -12.35 22.69
C ARG A 133 1.67 -13.37 21.65
N ARG A 134 0.96 -14.48 21.60
CA ARG A 134 1.03 -15.39 20.47
C ARG A 134 0.28 -14.76 19.29
N MET A 135 1.00 -14.50 18.21
CA MET A 135 0.43 -13.88 17.01
C MET A 135 0.04 -14.95 15.99
N ILE A 136 1.03 -15.74 15.52
CA ILE A 136 0.81 -16.80 14.52
C ILE A 136 0.07 -17.97 15.18
N GLY A 137 -1.06 -18.37 14.60
CA GLY A 137 -1.98 -19.35 15.19
C GLY A 137 -2.70 -18.85 16.45
N GLY A 138 -2.57 -17.54 16.77
CA GLY A 138 -3.26 -16.86 17.86
C GLY A 138 -4.45 -16.03 17.38
N LYS A 139 -4.97 -15.19 18.29
CA LYS A 139 -6.16 -14.36 18.04
C LYS A 139 -6.00 -13.38 16.85
N TYR A 140 -4.79 -12.86 16.62
CA TYR A 140 -4.55 -11.77 15.65
C TYR A 140 -4.15 -12.26 14.26
N VAL A 141 -3.53 -13.45 14.19
CA VAL A 141 -3.13 -14.11 12.94
C VAL A 141 -3.50 -15.60 13.07
N PRO A 142 -4.81 -15.92 13.08
CA PRO A 142 -5.27 -17.28 13.25
C PRO A 142 -4.93 -18.14 12.03
N PHE A 143 -4.72 -19.42 12.25
CA PHE A 143 -4.56 -20.38 11.16
C PHE A 143 -5.83 -20.47 10.30
N GLY A 144 -5.64 -20.70 8.99
CA GLY A 144 -6.72 -20.84 8.03
C GLY A 144 -7.47 -19.53 7.72
N ARG A 145 -6.96 -18.37 8.16
CA ARG A 145 -7.54 -17.05 7.87
C ARG A 145 -6.62 -16.21 7.01
N LEU A 146 -7.22 -15.51 6.07
CA LEU A 146 -6.50 -14.55 5.24
C LEU A 146 -5.84 -13.49 6.12
N TRP A 147 -4.57 -13.20 5.84
CA TRP A 147 -3.79 -12.18 6.53
C TRP A 147 -3.04 -11.32 5.52
N ARG A 148 -3.06 -10.01 5.72
CA ARG A 148 -2.34 -9.00 4.91
C ARG A 148 -0.81 -9.10 4.96
N THR A 149 -0.26 -10.14 5.59
CA THR A 149 1.18 -10.41 5.73
C THR A 149 1.93 -9.24 6.39
N GLY A 150 1.27 -8.59 7.34
CA GLY A 150 1.79 -7.40 8.02
C GLY A 150 0.76 -6.73 8.90
N ALA A 151 0.89 -5.42 9.04
CA ALA A 151 -0.04 -4.58 9.80
C ALA A 151 -0.39 -3.33 9.00
N ASN A 152 -1.60 -2.82 9.20
CA ASN A 152 -2.18 -1.67 8.51
C ASN A 152 -2.48 -1.98 7.05
N GLU A 153 -1.69 -1.50 6.09
CA GLU A 153 -1.82 -1.84 4.68
C GLU A 153 -1.38 -3.27 4.39
N PRO A 154 -1.83 -3.88 3.26
CA PRO A 154 -1.26 -5.13 2.78
C PRO A 154 0.22 -4.95 2.45
N THR A 155 1.00 -6.00 2.66
CA THR A 155 2.38 -6.03 2.17
C THR A 155 2.37 -5.82 0.65
N THR A 156 3.15 -4.86 0.19
CA THR A 156 3.19 -4.44 -1.22
C THR A 156 4.55 -4.75 -1.81
N ILE A 157 4.55 -5.42 -2.95
CA ILE A 157 5.74 -5.70 -3.77
C ILE A 157 5.73 -4.71 -4.93
N ILE A 158 6.85 -4.02 -5.15
CA ILE A 158 7.07 -3.08 -6.25
C ILE A 158 8.24 -3.61 -7.05
N SER A 159 8.07 -3.85 -8.36
CA SER A 159 9.12 -4.38 -9.21
C SER A 159 9.24 -3.61 -10.53
N THR A 160 10.47 -3.44 -11.02
CA THR A 160 10.72 -2.76 -12.31
C THR A 160 10.52 -3.68 -13.53
N GLY A 161 10.45 -4.96 -13.32
CA GLY A 161 10.21 -5.99 -14.35
C GLY A 161 9.26 -7.07 -13.83
N ALA A 162 8.79 -7.92 -14.72
CA ALA A 162 7.97 -9.07 -14.35
C ALA A 162 8.78 -10.10 -13.55
N LEU A 163 8.13 -10.73 -12.58
CA LEU A 163 8.72 -11.72 -11.68
C LEU A 163 7.90 -13.02 -11.72
N ASP A 164 8.55 -14.11 -11.41
CA ASP A 164 7.93 -15.32 -10.89
C ASP A 164 8.13 -15.33 -9.37
N ILE A 165 7.04 -15.38 -8.62
CA ILE A 165 7.05 -15.44 -7.15
C ILE A 165 6.34 -16.72 -6.73
N ALA A 166 7.08 -17.71 -6.28
CA ALA A 166 6.56 -19.02 -5.89
C ALA A 166 5.75 -19.71 -7.01
N GLY A 167 6.16 -19.56 -8.27
CA GLY A 167 5.45 -20.10 -9.44
C GLY A 167 4.29 -19.23 -9.94
N ILE A 168 4.08 -18.05 -9.34
CA ILE A 168 3.03 -17.11 -9.73
C ILE A 168 3.65 -15.99 -10.56
N GLY A 169 3.15 -15.82 -11.80
CA GLY A 169 3.57 -14.71 -12.68
C GLY A 169 3.07 -13.36 -12.16
N VAL A 170 3.98 -12.47 -11.79
CA VAL A 170 3.67 -11.13 -11.27
C VAL A 170 4.17 -10.09 -12.26
N PRO A 171 3.31 -9.24 -12.83
CA PRO A 171 3.71 -8.21 -13.78
C PRO A 171 4.57 -7.13 -13.10
N ALA A 172 5.33 -6.39 -13.91
CA ALA A 172 6.01 -5.18 -13.43
C ALA A 172 5.00 -4.18 -12.83
N GLY A 173 5.42 -3.47 -11.80
CA GLY A 173 4.58 -2.51 -11.10
C GLY A 173 4.38 -2.85 -9.64
N ARG A 174 3.14 -2.65 -9.15
CA ARG A 174 2.78 -2.90 -7.76
C ARG A 174 1.83 -4.09 -7.66
N SER A 175 2.07 -4.94 -6.67
CA SER A 175 1.19 -6.06 -6.32
C SER A 175 1.14 -6.18 -4.79
N SER A 176 0.06 -6.67 -4.24
CA SER A 176 -0.03 -6.98 -2.82
C SER A 176 0.22 -8.45 -2.56
N LEU A 177 0.78 -8.72 -1.38
CA LEU A 177 1.06 -10.04 -0.85
C LEU A 177 0.16 -10.27 0.35
N TYR A 178 -0.64 -11.32 0.26
CA TYR A 178 -1.42 -11.87 1.36
C TYR A 178 -0.96 -13.29 1.65
N THR A 179 -1.28 -13.77 2.83
CA THR A 179 -1.03 -15.17 3.21
C THR A 179 -2.21 -15.73 3.99
N VAL A 180 -2.37 -17.05 3.93
CA VAL A 180 -3.21 -17.82 4.86
C VAL A 180 -2.28 -18.72 5.66
N PRO A 181 -1.95 -18.34 6.90
CA PRO A 181 -1.07 -19.15 7.75
C PRO A 181 -1.68 -20.49 8.11
N GLY A 182 -0.87 -21.52 8.10
CA GLY A 182 -1.18 -22.83 8.66
C GLY A 182 -0.06 -23.28 9.61
N PRO A 183 -0.23 -24.40 10.31
CA PRO A 183 0.80 -24.87 11.24
C PRO A 183 2.09 -25.34 10.56
N GLU A 184 2.00 -25.95 9.39
CA GLU A 184 3.11 -26.54 8.64
C GLU A 184 3.32 -25.91 7.27
N THR A 185 2.26 -25.37 6.69
CA THR A 185 2.25 -24.74 5.37
C THR A 185 1.49 -23.44 5.39
N TRP A 186 1.92 -22.50 4.55
CA TRP A 186 1.26 -21.23 4.34
C TRP A 186 0.83 -21.10 2.87
N GLU A 187 -0.38 -20.62 2.63
CA GLU A 187 -0.77 -20.21 1.30
C GLU A 187 -0.32 -18.75 1.08
N VAL A 188 0.44 -18.53 0.03
CA VAL A 188 0.87 -17.21 -0.45
C VAL A 188 -0.03 -16.78 -1.58
N ILE A 189 -0.55 -15.56 -1.52
CA ILE A 189 -1.50 -15.00 -2.49
C ILE A 189 -0.96 -13.70 -3.03
N LEU A 190 -0.80 -13.61 -4.34
CA LEU A 190 -0.38 -12.39 -5.04
C LEU A 190 -1.60 -11.75 -5.69
N ASN A 191 -1.75 -10.43 -5.55
CA ASN A 191 -2.91 -9.72 -6.05
C ASN A 191 -2.51 -8.38 -6.69
N ARG A 192 -3.18 -7.99 -7.78
CA ARG A 192 -2.94 -6.71 -8.46
C ARG A 192 -3.49 -5.52 -7.68
N SER A 193 -4.49 -5.72 -6.83
CA SER A 193 -5.05 -4.64 -6.02
C SER A 193 -4.10 -4.27 -4.88
N THR A 194 -3.80 -2.98 -4.74
CA THR A 194 -2.88 -2.45 -3.72
C THR A 194 -3.46 -1.24 -2.97
N SER A 195 -4.70 -0.85 -3.28
CA SER A 195 -5.34 0.35 -2.73
C SER A 195 -6.24 0.10 -1.53
N GLN A 196 -6.59 -1.16 -1.26
CA GLN A 196 -7.46 -1.54 -0.14
C GLN A 196 -6.72 -1.45 1.19
N TRP A 197 -7.47 -1.26 2.27
CA TRP A 197 -6.96 -1.46 3.61
C TRP A 197 -6.75 -2.95 3.87
N GLY A 198 -5.75 -3.33 4.64
CA GLY A 198 -5.33 -4.74 4.73
C GLY A 198 -6.21 -5.66 5.59
N ILE A 199 -7.31 -5.21 6.19
CA ILE A 199 -8.20 -6.08 6.97
C ILE A 199 -9.00 -7.02 6.06
N GLU A 200 -9.38 -8.17 6.58
CA GLU A 200 -10.03 -9.25 5.81
C GLU A 200 -11.34 -8.78 5.15
N SER A 201 -12.10 -7.91 5.82
CA SER A 201 -13.35 -7.35 5.28
C SER A 201 -13.16 -6.49 4.03
N GLU A 202 -11.97 -5.94 3.81
CA GLU A 202 -11.62 -5.18 2.60
C GLU A 202 -11.14 -6.09 1.44
N TYR A 203 -10.96 -7.40 1.71
CA TYR A 203 -10.67 -8.39 0.67
C TYR A 203 -11.98 -8.87 0.03
N SER A 204 -12.67 -7.93 -0.61
CA SER A 204 -13.95 -8.16 -1.28
C SER A 204 -13.80 -9.04 -2.53
N ASP A 205 -14.93 -9.49 -3.10
CA ASP A 205 -14.93 -10.25 -4.35
C ASP A 205 -14.25 -9.48 -5.50
N VAL A 206 -14.35 -8.16 -5.51
CA VAL A 206 -13.66 -7.30 -6.50
C VAL A 206 -12.15 -7.39 -6.32
N VAL A 207 -11.65 -7.37 -5.09
CA VAL A 207 -10.23 -7.53 -4.80
C VAL A 207 -9.79 -8.95 -5.13
N LYS A 208 -10.57 -9.95 -4.74
CA LYS A 208 -10.32 -11.37 -5.02
C LYS A 208 -10.24 -11.66 -6.53
N ALA A 209 -11.07 -11.04 -7.33
CA ALA A 209 -11.04 -11.17 -8.79
C ALA A 209 -9.74 -10.65 -9.44
N LEU A 210 -8.93 -9.89 -8.71
CA LEU A 210 -7.64 -9.36 -9.15
C LEU A 210 -6.44 -10.21 -8.67
N GLU A 211 -6.70 -11.39 -8.08
CA GLU A 211 -5.63 -12.33 -7.73
C GLU A 211 -4.83 -12.75 -8.97
N LEU A 212 -3.51 -12.80 -8.82
CA LEU A 212 -2.58 -13.30 -9.83
C LEU A 212 -2.41 -14.81 -9.69
N GLY A 213 -2.54 -15.32 -8.49
CA GLY A 213 -2.43 -16.74 -8.17
C GLY A 213 -2.15 -16.99 -6.69
N ARG A 214 -2.09 -18.27 -6.36
CA ARG A 214 -1.85 -18.80 -5.02
C ARG A 214 -0.83 -19.91 -5.05
N ALA A 215 0.01 -19.99 -4.04
CA ALA A 215 1.00 -21.05 -3.89
C ALA A 215 1.08 -21.50 -2.43
N ILE A 216 1.24 -22.80 -2.22
CA ILE A 216 1.43 -23.38 -0.89
C ILE A 216 2.93 -23.55 -0.67
N LEU A 217 3.45 -23.00 0.42
CA LEU A 217 4.84 -23.07 0.82
C LEU A 217 4.98 -23.66 2.23
N PRO A 218 6.03 -24.42 2.49
CA PRO A 218 6.29 -24.91 3.84
C PRO A 218 6.64 -23.76 4.78
N SER A 219 6.35 -23.93 6.06
CA SER A 219 6.79 -23.06 7.13
C SER A 219 7.69 -23.83 8.09
N ASP A 220 8.84 -23.24 8.41
CA ASP A 220 9.84 -23.83 9.28
C ASP A 220 9.78 -23.21 10.67
N ALA A 221 10.05 -24.04 11.69
CA ALA A 221 10.31 -23.57 13.02
C ALA A 221 11.76 -23.07 13.12
N VAL A 222 11.96 -21.85 13.61
CA VAL A 222 13.29 -21.22 13.69
C VAL A 222 13.56 -20.62 15.05
N THR A 223 14.84 -20.60 15.43
CA THR A 223 15.36 -20.00 16.66
C THR A 223 16.49 -19.03 16.35
N PRO A 224 16.70 -17.98 17.17
CA PRO A 224 15.81 -17.50 18.23
C PRO A 224 14.52 -16.86 17.65
N PRO A 225 13.43 -16.77 18.42
CA PRO A 225 12.21 -16.13 17.94
C PRO A 225 12.41 -14.64 17.71
N LEU A 226 11.72 -14.09 16.70
CA LEU A 226 11.72 -12.65 16.42
C LEU A 226 10.48 -11.98 17.01
N GLU A 227 10.70 -10.96 17.81
CA GLU A 227 9.65 -10.13 18.41
C GLU A 227 8.82 -9.39 17.36
N ARG A 228 9.43 -8.96 16.25
CA ARG A 228 8.78 -8.20 15.18
C ARG A 228 8.80 -8.99 13.89
N LEU A 229 7.66 -8.92 13.17
CA LEU A 229 7.63 -9.37 11.78
C LEU A 229 8.78 -8.73 10.99
N THR A 230 9.59 -9.55 10.37
CA THR A 230 10.72 -9.11 9.58
C THR A 230 10.74 -9.87 8.25
N LEU A 231 10.77 -9.10 7.17
CA LEU A 231 11.03 -9.61 5.83
C LEU A 231 12.47 -9.24 5.46
N PHE A 232 13.19 -10.17 4.88
CA PHE A 232 14.56 -9.96 4.41
C PHE A 232 14.89 -10.94 3.30
N VAL A 233 15.92 -10.63 2.50
CA VAL A 233 16.41 -11.55 1.47
C VAL A 233 17.32 -12.56 2.13
N ASP A 234 17.23 -13.81 1.71
CA ASP A 234 18.11 -14.87 2.19
C ASP A 234 19.58 -14.52 1.94
N PRO A 235 20.40 -14.38 2.99
CA PRO A 235 21.80 -14.02 2.86
C PRO A 235 22.65 -15.11 2.20
N GLU A 236 22.19 -16.37 2.19
CA GLU A 236 22.88 -17.50 1.58
C GLU A 236 22.66 -17.57 0.05
N ALA A 237 21.74 -16.77 -0.49
CA ALA A 237 21.55 -16.69 -1.92
C ALA A 237 22.78 -16.02 -2.57
N PRO A 238 23.45 -16.66 -3.54
CA PRO A 238 24.58 -16.04 -4.23
C PRO A 238 24.16 -14.71 -4.86
N ALA A 239 24.97 -13.67 -4.70
CA ALA A 239 24.69 -12.33 -5.22
C ALA A 239 24.50 -12.31 -6.75
N SER A 240 25.04 -13.30 -7.44
CA SER A 240 24.92 -13.53 -8.89
C SER A 240 23.71 -14.38 -9.30
N SER A 241 22.96 -14.92 -8.32
CA SER A 241 21.84 -15.79 -8.66
C SER A 241 20.68 -15.00 -9.25
N HIS A 242 20.15 -15.48 -10.36
CA HIS A 242 18.89 -14.99 -10.92
C HIS A 242 17.68 -15.37 -10.04
N ARG A 243 17.91 -16.01 -8.91
CA ARG A 243 16.88 -16.46 -7.95
C ARG A 243 17.27 -16.02 -6.57
N VAL A 244 16.31 -15.45 -5.85
CA VAL A 244 16.44 -15.07 -4.44
C VAL A 244 15.26 -15.66 -3.67
N ALA A 245 15.38 -15.71 -2.36
CA ALA A 245 14.24 -16.00 -1.51
C ALA A 245 13.97 -14.80 -0.59
N LEU A 246 12.72 -14.38 -0.55
CA LEU A 246 12.23 -13.47 0.45
C LEU A 246 11.83 -14.31 1.67
N LEU A 247 12.51 -14.09 2.79
CA LEU A 247 12.21 -14.75 4.05
C LEU A 247 11.25 -13.88 4.86
N LEU A 248 10.10 -14.45 5.19
CA LEU A 248 9.16 -13.89 6.15
C LEU A 248 9.42 -14.58 7.49
N ARG A 249 9.79 -13.83 8.52
CA ARG A 249 10.09 -14.39 9.84
C ARG A 249 9.40 -13.60 10.94
N TRP A 250 8.70 -14.31 11.79
CA TRP A 250 8.06 -13.74 12.98
C TRP A 250 7.84 -14.82 14.04
N GLU A 251 8.02 -14.45 15.31
CA GLU A 251 8.07 -15.43 16.40
C GLU A 251 9.06 -16.56 16.06
N SER A 252 8.68 -17.79 16.20
CA SER A 252 9.49 -18.95 15.80
C SER A 252 9.14 -19.51 14.43
N THR A 253 8.46 -18.74 13.59
CA THR A 253 8.02 -19.20 12.26
C THR A 253 8.76 -18.49 11.15
N GLN A 254 9.16 -19.23 10.14
CA GLN A 254 9.76 -18.73 8.92
C GLN A 254 9.07 -19.33 7.68
N VAL A 255 8.79 -18.49 6.69
CA VAL A 255 8.35 -18.92 5.36
C VAL A 255 9.33 -18.41 4.33
N ARG A 256 9.77 -19.28 3.43
CA ARG A 256 10.70 -18.99 2.34
C ARG A 256 9.92 -18.83 1.05
N ILE A 257 9.88 -17.62 0.50
CA ILE A 257 9.16 -17.28 -0.74
C ILE A 257 10.18 -17.12 -1.87
N PRO A 258 10.28 -18.09 -2.79
CA PRO A 258 11.21 -18.01 -3.91
C PRO A 258 10.78 -16.93 -4.91
N ILE A 259 11.74 -16.18 -5.42
CA ILE A 259 11.54 -15.11 -6.42
C ILE A 259 12.59 -15.26 -7.53
N SER A 260 12.13 -15.27 -8.76
CA SER A 260 12.99 -15.27 -9.96
C SER A 260 12.45 -14.29 -11.01
N PRO A 261 13.25 -13.89 -12.02
CA PRO A 261 12.70 -13.18 -13.17
C PRO A 261 11.63 -14.05 -13.83
N ALA A 262 10.59 -13.42 -14.40
CA ALA A 262 9.62 -14.16 -15.19
C ALA A 262 10.32 -14.83 -16.38
N SER A 263 9.99 -16.09 -16.63
CA SER A 263 10.36 -16.76 -17.89
C SER A 263 9.74 -15.99 -19.05
N ARG A 264 10.55 -15.73 -20.08
CA ARG A 264 10.06 -15.12 -21.33
C ARG A 264 9.11 -16.04 -22.06
#